data_fc9963d5c228cac7e99d2b6c7a14a80b
#
_entry.id   fc9963d5c228cac7e99d2b6c7a14a80b
#
_cell.length_a   1.000
_cell.length_b   1.000
_cell.length_c   1.000
_cell.angle_alpha   90.00
_cell.angle_beta   90.00
_cell.angle_gamma   90.00
#
_symmetry.space_group_name_H-M   'P 1'
#
loop_
_entity.id
_entity.type
_entity.pdbx_description
1 polymer ?
#
loop_
_entity_poly.entity_id
_entity_poly.type
_entity_poly.pdbx_seq_one_letter_code
_entity_poly.pdbx_strand_id
1 'polypeptide(L)'
;MQELIERDGPACVWCGREPWVRDCTLEHVIPRSRGGHATPENALMACRACNRRRGSRPVDAYVRELEAAGGTPDVGKLRQTLAGLTGSERRRHRDEAARQLRRLTAPARPDR
;
A
#
# COMPACT_ATOMS: atom_id res chain seq x y z
N MET A 1 -4.33 -15.57 1.47
CA MET A 1 -3.23 -15.00 2.27
C MET A 1 -1.89 -15.70 2.02
N GLN A 2 -1.88 -17.02 1.98
CA GLN A 2 -0.65 -17.77 1.69
C GLN A 2 -0.01 -17.36 0.36
N GLU A 3 -0.82 -17.15 -0.66
CA GLU A 3 -0.36 -16.72 -1.99
C GLU A 3 0.37 -15.37 -1.94
N LEU A 4 -0.11 -14.44 -1.13
CA LEU A 4 0.53 -13.15 -0.94
C LEU A 4 1.87 -13.29 -0.22
N ILE A 5 1.92 -14.16 0.79
CA ILE A 5 3.15 -14.43 1.53
C ILE A 5 4.19 -15.06 0.61
N GLU A 6 3.79 -16.01 -0.24
CA GLU A 6 4.69 -16.64 -1.21
C GLU A 6 5.20 -15.64 -2.24
N ARG A 7 4.35 -14.72 -2.68
CA ARG A 7 4.71 -13.70 -3.67
C ARG A 7 5.62 -12.61 -3.08
N ASP A 8 5.26 -12.10 -1.89
CA ASP A 8 5.82 -10.87 -1.35
C ASP A 8 6.58 -11.05 -0.03
N GLY A 9 6.54 -12.24 0.55
CA GLY A 9 7.10 -12.50 1.87
C GLY A 9 6.11 -12.22 2.99
N PRO A 10 6.48 -12.54 4.25
CA PRO A 10 5.57 -12.50 5.40
C PRO A 10 5.55 -11.16 6.14
N ALA A 11 6.29 -10.15 5.68
CA ALA A 11 6.40 -8.89 6.40
C ALA A 11 5.24 -7.94 6.08
N CYS A 12 4.77 -7.23 7.10
CA CYS A 12 3.79 -6.15 6.92
C CYS A 12 4.40 -5.04 6.06
N VAL A 13 3.69 -4.61 5.03
CA VAL A 13 4.18 -3.57 4.12
C VAL A 13 4.42 -2.23 4.81
N TRP A 14 3.68 -1.95 5.89
CA TRP A 14 3.78 -0.67 6.60
C TRP A 14 4.84 -0.65 7.69
N CYS A 15 4.89 -1.67 8.56
CA CYS A 15 5.81 -1.68 9.70
C CYS A 15 6.99 -2.65 9.58
N GLY A 16 6.98 -3.54 8.59
CA GLY A 16 8.05 -4.49 8.35
C GLY A 16 8.08 -5.69 9.28
N ARG A 17 7.20 -5.75 10.27
CA ARG A 17 7.14 -6.90 11.18
C ARG A 17 6.45 -8.08 10.52
N GLU A 18 6.82 -9.29 10.95
CA GLU A 18 6.11 -10.50 10.57
C GLU A 18 5.00 -10.75 11.61
N PRO A 19 3.72 -10.47 11.27
CA PRO A 19 2.65 -10.66 12.24
C PRO A 19 2.33 -12.15 12.43
N TRP A 20 1.71 -12.47 13.56
CA TRP A 20 1.11 -13.78 13.75
C TRP A 20 0.07 -14.01 12.66
N VAL A 21 -0.15 -15.27 12.29
CA VAL A 21 -1.10 -15.64 11.23
C VAL A 21 -2.46 -14.98 11.43
N ARG A 22 -2.95 -14.95 12.66
CA ARG A 22 -4.25 -14.34 13.01
C ARG A 22 -4.30 -12.83 12.80
N ASP A 23 -3.14 -12.18 12.75
CA ASP A 23 -3.04 -10.72 12.59
C ASP A 23 -2.64 -10.32 11.16
N CYS A 24 -2.50 -11.28 10.25
CA CYS A 24 -2.28 -11.01 8.85
C CYS A 24 -3.59 -10.57 8.20
N THR A 25 -3.55 -9.45 7.48
CA THR A 25 -4.71 -8.93 6.76
C THR A 25 -4.34 -8.57 5.33
N LEU A 26 -5.37 -8.50 4.48
CA LEU A 26 -5.20 -8.00 3.12
C LEU A 26 -5.36 -6.48 3.13
N GLU A 27 -4.27 -5.78 2.81
CA GLU A 27 -4.32 -4.34 2.61
C GLU A 27 -4.72 -4.05 1.17
N HIS A 28 -5.81 -3.32 0.98
CA HIS A 28 -6.19 -2.81 -0.34
C HIS A 28 -5.34 -1.57 -0.60
N VAL A 29 -4.39 -1.67 -1.51
CA VAL A 29 -3.47 -0.56 -1.80
C VAL A 29 -4.27 0.65 -2.26
N ILE A 30 -5.21 0.45 -3.20
CA ILE A 30 -6.23 1.44 -3.49
C ILE A 30 -7.45 1.10 -2.65
N PRO A 31 -7.84 1.94 -1.68
CA PRO A 31 -8.99 1.67 -0.82
C PRO A 31 -10.31 1.62 -1.60
N ARG A 32 -11.27 0.90 -1.06
CA ARG A 32 -12.60 0.81 -1.67
C ARG A 32 -13.23 2.18 -1.90
N SER A 33 -13.07 3.09 -0.95
CA SER A 33 -13.60 4.45 -1.06
C SER A 33 -13.01 5.24 -2.24
N ARG A 34 -11.88 4.77 -2.78
CA ARG A 34 -11.23 5.39 -3.94
C ARG A 34 -11.34 4.53 -5.20
N GLY A 35 -12.26 3.57 -5.19
CA GLY A 35 -12.52 2.70 -6.34
C GLY A 35 -11.73 1.40 -6.35
N GLY A 36 -11.04 1.06 -5.27
CA GLY A 36 -10.29 -0.18 -5.16
C GLY A 36 -11.18 -1.40 -5.05
N HIS A 37 -10.71 -2.51 -5.61
CA HIS A 37 -11.37 -3.81 -5.55
C HIS A 37 -10.48 -4.81 -4.85
N ALA A 38 -11.11 -5.86 -4.30
CA ALA A 38 -10.41 -6.95 -3.62
C ALA A 38 -9.84 -7.93 -4.66
N THR A 39 -8.79 -7.52 -5.34
CA THR A 39 -8.09 -8.34 -6.33
C THR A 39 -6.65 -8.57 -5.87
N PRO A 40 -6.01 -9.69 -6.27
CA PRO A 40 -4.61 -9.95 -5.88
C PRO A 40 -3.67 -8.81 -6.29
N GLU A 41 -3.91 -8.16 -7.43
CA GLU A 41 -3.10 -7.06 -7.92
C GLU A 41 -3.17 -5.82 -7.02
N ASN A 42 -4.27 -5.68 -6.28
CA ASN A 42 -4.49 -4.53 -5.38
C ASN A 42 -4.28 -4.89 -3.91
N ALA A 43 -3.70 -6.04 -3.63
CA ALA A 43 -3.56 -6.53 -2.26
C ALA A 43 -2.09 -6.68 -1.87
N LEU A 44 -1.77 -6.22 -0.67
CA LEU A 44 -0.51 -6.49 0.00
C LEU A 44 -0.81 -6.96 1.42
N MET A 45 0.16 -7.64 2.03
CA MET A 45 -0.01 -8.10 3.40
C MET A 45 0.31 -6.96 4.36
N ALA A 46 -0.57 -6.75 5.31
CA ALA A 46 -0.35 -5.83 6.41
C ALA A 46 -0.84 -6.45 7.72
N CYS A 47 -0.21 -6.11 8.81
CA CYS A 47 -0.73 -6.52 10.10
C CYS A 47 -2.04 -5.76 10.39
N ARG A 48 -2.89 -6.38 11.19
CA ARG A 48 -4.22 -5.84 11.50
C ARG A 48 -4.16 -4.41 12.03
N ALA A 49 -3.22 -4.14 12.93
CA ALA A 49 -3.06 -2.81 13.53
C ALA A 49 -2.68 -1.75 12.50
N CYS A 50 -1.72 -2.06 11.62
CA CYS A 50 -1.29 -1.12 10.58
C CYS A 50 -2.40 -0.89 9.55
N ASN A 51 -3.09 -1.96 9.13
CA ASN A 51 -4.21 -1.85 8.19
C ASN A 51 -5.29 -0.92 8.75
N ARG A 52 -5.63 -1.10 10.03
CA ARG A 52 -6.63 -0.26 10.70
C ARG A 52 -6.19 1.19 10.77
N ARG A 53 -4.93 1.43 11.15
CA ARG A 53 -4.40 2.80 11.26
C ARG A 53 -4.33 3.50 9.92
N ARG A 54 -3.95 2.76 8.86
CA ARG A 54 -3.90 3.35 7.52
C ARG A 54 -5.28 3.83 7.09
N GLY A 55 -6.32 3.04 7.32
CA GLY A 55 -7.67 3.40 6.88
C GLY A 55 -7.73 3.59 5.37
N SER A 56 -8.36 4.67 4.92
CA SER A 56 -8.54 4.98 3.51
C SER A 56 -7.60 6.08 3.00
N ARG A 57 -6.55 6.41 3.75
CA ARG A 57 -5.58 7.43 3.31
C ARG A 57 -4.84 6.97 2.06
N PRO A 58 -4.51 7.88 1.13
CA PRO A 58 -3.68 7.54 -0.02
C PRO A 58 -2.31 7.00 0.44
N VAL A 59 -1.70 6.17 -0.41
CA VAL A 59 -0.40 5.55 -0.10
C VAL A 59 0.65 6.60 0.23
N ASP A 60 0.78 7.63 -0.60
CA ASP A 60 1.78 8.67 -0.40
C ASP A 60 1.61 9.41 0.93
N ALA A 61 0.38 9.72 1.30
CA ALA A 61 0.10 10.41 2.55
C ALA A 61 0.50 9.55 3.76
N TYR A 62 0.16 8.27 3.74
CA TYR A 62 0.48 7.39 4.85
C TYR A 62 1.96 7.05 4.94
N VAL A 63 2.63 6.89 3.79
CA VAL A 63 4.09 6.71 3.74
C VAL A 63 4.79 7.90 4.41
N ARG A 64 4.41 9.12 4.06
CA ARG A 64 5.01 10.32 4.65
C ARG A 64 4.77 10.42 6.16
N GLU A 65 3.57 10.06 6.60
CA GLU A 65 3.23 10.03 8.03
C GLU A 65 4.11 9.03 8.79
N LEU A 66 4.28 7.83 8.24
CA LEU A 66 5.13 6.82 8.86
C LEU A 66 6.60 7.23 8.89
N GLU A 67 7.10 7.78 7.79
CA GLU A 67 8.49 8.23 7.69
C GLU A 67 8.75 9.40 8.65
N ALA A 68 7.80 10.30 8.79
CA ALA A 68 7.92 11.42 9.75
C ALA A 68 7.97 10.89 11.20
N ALA A 69 7.39 9.75 11.48
CA ALA A 69 7.42 9.10 12.79
C ALA A 69 8.63 8.16 12.96
N GLY A 70 9.55 8.14 12.00
CA GLY A 70 10.74 7.29 12.04
C GLY A 70 10.54 5.87 11.52
N GLY A 71 9.38 5.58 10.92
CA GLY A 71 9.10 4.27 10.34
C GLY A 71 9.75 4.09 8.97
N THR A 72 9.80 2.85 8.52
CA THR A 72 10.39 2.48 7.24
C THR A 72 9.43 1.58 6.45
N PRO A 73 8.33 2.14 5.91
CA PRO A 73 7.42 1.35 5.08
C PRO A 73 8.12 0.83 3.83
N ASP A 74 7.62 -0.28 3.30
CA ASP A 74 8.21 -0.87 2.08
C ASP A 74 7.72 -0.10 0.85
N VAL A 75 8.34 1.05 0.61
CA VAL A 75 7.99 1.94 -0.51
C VAL A 75 8.20 1.25 -1.85
N GLY A 76 9.24 0.42 -1.97
CA GLY A 76 9.50 -0.33 -3.19
C GLY A 76 8.34 -1.24 -3.58
N LYS A 77 7.82 -1.98 -2.61
CA LYS A 77 6.69 -2.88 -2.85
C LYS A 77 5.41 -2.12 -3.17
N LEU A 78 5.15 -1.02 -2.46
CA LEU A 78 4.00 -0.16 -2.73
C LEU A 78 4.07 0.43 -4.13
N ARG A 79 5.23 0.91 -4.52
CA ARG A 79 5.47 1.48 -5.85
C ARG A 79 5.28 0.44 -6.94
N GLN A 80 5.79 -0.76 -6.73
CA GLN A 80 5.65 -1.87 -7.66
C GLN A 80 4.17 -2.25 -7.85
N THR A 81 3.41 -2.31 -6.77
CA THR A 81 1.98 -2.62 -6.82
C THR A 81 1.21 -1.54 -7.59
N LEU A 82 1.45 -0.28 -7.28
CA LEU A 82 0.81 0.83 -7.98
C LEU A 82 1.17 0.85 -9.47
N ALA A 83 2.44 0.60 -9.81
CA ALA A 83 2.87 0.53 -11.20
C ALA A 83 2.15 -0.58 -11.96
N GLY A 84 1.98 -1.76 -11.32
CA GLY A 84 1.21 -2.84 -11.92
C GLY A 84 -0.25 -2.47 -12.17
N LEU A 85 -0.87 -1.73 -11.25
CA LEU A 85 -2.25 -1.31 -11.37
C LEU A 85 -2.47 -0.26 -12.46
N THR A 86 -1.44 0.46 -12.89
CA THR A 86 -1.57 1.39 -14.02
C THR A 86 -1.88 0.68 -15.34
N GLY A 87 -1.65 -0.64 -15.41
CA GLY A 87 -2.03 -1.46 -16.55
C GLY A 87 -3.35 -2.20 -16.36
N SER A 88 -4.09 -1.92 -15.30
CA SER A 88 -5.34 -2.60 -15.00
C SER A 88 -6.42 -2.32 -16.05
N GLU A 89 -7.24 -3.33 -16.32
CA GLU A 89 -8.44 -3.16 -17.14
C GLU A 89 -9.51 -2.33 -16.41
N ARG A 90 -9.47 -2.30 -15.10
CA ARG A 90 -10.38 -1.50 -14.30
C ARG A 90 -9.94 -0.04 -14.33
N ARG A 91 -10.74 0.79 -14.98
CA ARG A 91 -10.42 2.20 -15.18
C ARG A 91 -10.08 2.93 -13.87
N ARG A 92 -10.89 2.71 -12.83
CA ARG A 92 -10.67 3.40 -11.54
C ARG A 92 -9.35 2.96 -10.89
N HIS A 93 -8.99 1.67 -10.99
CA HIS A 93 -7.69 1.20 -10.53
C HIS A 93 -6.56 1.89 -11.28
N ARG A 94 -6.67 1.90 -12.61
CA ARG A 94 -5.64 2.48 -13.47
C ARG A 94 -5.42 3.97 -13.18
N ASP A 95 -6.53 4.72 -13.11
CA ASP A 95 -6.45 6.18 -12.93
C ASP A 95 -5.98 6.55 -11.53
N GLU A 96 -6.51 5.90 -10.50
CA GLU A 96 -6.10 6.18 -9.12
C GLU A 96 -4.66 5.72 -8.85
N ALA A 97 -4.27 4.57 -9.41
CA ALA A 97 -2.90 4.09 -9.27
C ALA A 97 -1.91 5.07 -9.89
N ALA A 98 -2.22 5.60 -11.07
CA ALA A 98 -1.37 6.60 -11.73
C ALA A 98 -1.22 7.86 -10.86
N ARG A 99 -2.33 8.34 -10.27
CA ARG A 99 -2.27 9.50 -9.37
C ARG A 99 -1.41 9.24 -8.14
N GLN A 100 -1.65 8.12 -7.46
CA GLN A 100 -0.92 7.79 -6.24
C GLN A 100 0.55 7.52 -6.52
N LEU A 101 0.86 6.86 -7.63
CA LEU A 101 2.25 6.58 -8.02
C LEU A 101 3.01 7.88 -8.26
N ARG A 102 2.41 8.85 -8.95
CA ARG A 102 3.02 10.16 -9.17
C ARG A 102 3.32 10.87 -7.85
N ARG A 103 2.37 10.86 -6.92
CA ARG A 103 2.54 11.47 -5.61
C ARG A 103 3.61 10.79 -4.79
N LEU A 104 3.66 9.45 -4.84
CA LEU A 104 4.64 8.67 -4.10
C LEU A 104 6.06 8.91 -4.60
N THR A 105 6.23 9.11 -5.90
CA THR A 105 7.54 9.33 -6.52
C THR A 105 7.95 10.80 -6.54
N ALA A 106 7.02 11.72 -6.28
CA ALA A 106 7.33 13.15 -6.24
C ALA A 106 8.28 13.46 -5.08
N PRO A 107 9.25 14.38 -5.27
CA PRO A 107 10.08 14.81 -4.17
C PRO A 107 9.23 15.52 -3.12
N ALA A 108 9.66 15.42 -1.84
CA ALA A 108 9.00 16.14 -0.77
C ALA A 108 9.05 17.64 -1.07
N ARG A 109 7.94 18.34 -0.79
CA ARG A 109 7.93 19.78 -0.95
C ARG A 109 8.92 20.40 0.04
N PRO A 110 9.75 21.34 -0.40
CA PRO A 110 10.63 22.02 0.53
C PRO A 110 9.78 22.78 1.55
N ASP A 111 10.23 22.76 2.79
CA ASP A 111 9.61 23.55 3.85
C ASP A 111 9.75 25.04 3.51
N ARG A 112 8.69 25.77 3.76
CA ARG A 112 8.67 27.20 3.54
C ARG A 112 9.06 27.96 4.80
#